data_f6ee28f26cc06533fc18cd80064ca192
#
_entry.id   f6ee28f26cc06533fc18cd80064ca192
#
_cell.length_a   1.000
_cell.length_b   1.000
_cell.length_c   1.000
_cell.angle_alpha   90.00
_cell.angle_beta   90.00
_cell.angle_gamma   90.00
#
_symmetry.space_group_name_H-M   'P 1'
#
loop_
_entity.id
_entity.type
_entity.pdbx_description
1 polymer ?
#
loop_
_entity_poly.entity_id
_entity_poly.type
_entity_poly.pdbx_seq_one_letter_code
_entity_poly.pdbx_strand_id
1 'polypeptide(L)'
;MTIAICDDEKIICEQIGKLVKKQIPDCDIELFASGETLLKETKIFDIIFLDIQMDGINGIQTARMLRNKKEEALLIFITGLKEYVFESFDVSAFHYLLKPIEEKKFAEIFAKAVAAAEKKRGLAEEPFFIKSNGKTIILSRNHILYVES
;
A
#
# COMPACT_ATOMS: atom_id res chain seq x y z
N MET A 1 -3.51 -7.23 7.98
CA MET A 1 -2.84 -6.33 7.02
C MET A 1 -2.25 -7.15 5.89
N THR A 2 -2.49 -6.74 4.68
CA THR A 2 -2.04 -7.42 3.47
C THR A 2 -1.04 -6.53 2.72
N ILE A 3 0.15 -7.07 2.46
CA ILE A 3 1.26 -6.30 1.91
C ILE A 3 1.80 -6.99 0.66
N ALA A 4 1.99 -6.23 -0.40
CA ALA A 4 2.65 -6.70 -1.62
C ALA A 4 4.08 -6.16 -1.66
N ILE A 5 4.99 -6.99 -2.12
CA ILE A 5 6.38 -6.59 -2.36
C ILE A 5 6.71 -6.97 -3.80
N CYS A 6 7.02 -5.98 -4.62
CA CYS A 6 7.30 -6.17 -6.04
C CYS A 6 8.71 -5.71 -6.37
N ASP A 7 9.57 -6.66 -6.66
CA ASP A 7 10.97 -6.42 -7.02
C ASP A 7 11.46 -7.65 -7.80
N ASP A 8 12.18 -7.45 -8.90
CA ASP A 8 12.72 -8.55 -9.69
C ASP A 8 13.93 -9.22 -9.03
N GLU A 9 14.50 -8.59 -8.00
CA GLU A 9 15.55 -9.19 -7.18
C GLU A 9 14.94 -9.93 -5.99
N LYS A 10 14.93 -11.24 -6.04
CA LYS A 10 14.35 -12.09 -5.00
C LYS A 10 14.93 -11.80 -3.61
N ILE A 11 16.22 -11.53 -3.54
CA ILE A 11 16.91 -11.22 -2.28
C ILE A 11 16.33 -9.97 -1.61
N ILE A 12 15.98 -8.96 -2.39
CA ILE A 12 15.36 -7.75 -1.88
C ILE A 12 13.96 -8.04 -1.34
N CYS A 13 13.18 -8.82 -2.08
CA CYS A 13 11.86 -9.24 -1.61
C CYS A 13 11.92 -9.95 -0.26
N GLU A 14 12.88 -10.87 -0.13
CA GLU A 14 13.07 -11.62 1.12
C GLU A 14 13.51 -10.70 2.27
N GLN A 15 14.42 -9.77 1.98
CA GLN A 15 14.90 -8.80 2.96
C GLN A 15 13.74 -7.94 3.49
N ILE A 16 12.95 -7.39 2.58
CA ILE A 16 11.80 -6.55 2.96
C ILE A 16 10.78 -7.38 3.73
N GLY A 17 10.51 -8.60 3.27
CA GLY A 17 9.59 -9.51 3.94
C GLY A 17 9.98 -9.77 5.40
N LYS A 18 11.26 -9.99 5.66
CA LYS A 18 11.77 -10.19 7.01
C LYS A 18 11.60 -8.95 7.88
N LEU A 19 11.89 -7.77 7.32
CA LEU A 19 11.75 -6.50 8.03
C LEU A 19 10.28 -6.20 8.35
N VAL A 20 9.38 -6.52 7.43
CA VAL A 20 7.93 -6.38 7.64
C VAL A 20 7.47 -7.29 8.79
N LYS A 21 7.88 -8.56 8.75
CA LYS A 21 7.50 -9.55 9.78
C LYS A 21 8.05 -9.23 11.16
N LYS A 22 9.14 -8.49 11.25
CA LYS A 22 9.66 -8.01 12.54
C LYS A 22 8.66 -7.09 13.25
N GLN A 23 7.95 -6.26 12.49
CA GLN A 23 6.99 -5.31 13.07
C GLN A 23 5.58 -5.90 13.15
N ILE A 24 5.18 -6.69 12.16
CA ILE A 24 3.85 -7.29 12.10
C ILE A 24 3.98 -8.77 11.74
N PRO A 25 4.21 -9.64 12.74
CA PRO A 25 4.40 -11.07 12.48
C PRO A 25 3.23 -11.77 11.78
N ASP A 26 2.02 -11.28 11.98
CA ASP A 26 0.80 -11.92 11.46
C ASP A 26 0.32 -11.34 10.13
N CYS A 27 1.09 -10.44 9.49
CA CYS A 27 0.64 -9.88 8.23
C CYS A 27 0.77 -10.88 7.07
N ASP A 28 -0.11 -10.72 6.08
CA ASP A 28 -0.06 -11.48 4.84
C ASP A 28 0.84 -10.75 3.85
N ILE A 29 1.85 -11.45 3.34
CA ILE A 29 2.80 -10.89 2.37
C ILE A 29 2.73 -11.70 1.09
N GLU A 30 2.59 -11.00 -0.05
CA GLU A 30 2.72 -11.60 -1.37
C GLU A 30 3.87 -10.97 -2.12
N LEU A 31 4.68 -11.81 -2.76
CA LEU A 31 5.86 -11.39 -3.50
C LEU A 31 5.59 -11.44 -5.00
N PHE A 32 6.01 -10.40 -5.71
CA PHE A 32 5.85 -10.29 -7.15
C PHE A 32 7.20 -9.98 -7.77
N ALA A 33 7.53 -10.67 -8.85
CA ALA A 33 8.81 -10.49 -9.55
C ALA A 33 8.73 -9.44 -10.66
N SER A 34 7.54 -8.95 -11.00
CA SER A 34 7.35 -7.97 -12.07
C SER A 34 6.12 -7.12 -11.84
N GLY A 35 6.08 -5.95 -12.49
CA GLY A 35 4.90 -5.10 -12.47
C GLY A 35 3.71 -5.78 -13.12
N GLU A 36 3.94 -6.54 -14.19
CA GLU A 36 2.88 -7.24 -14.90
C GLU A 36 2.17 -8.25 -14.00
N THR A 37 2.90 -9.02 -13.20
CA THR A 37 2.30 -9.99 -12.27
C THR A 37 1.52 -9.30 -11.16
N LEU A 38 2.03 -8.19 -10.65
CA LEU A 38 1.31 -7.39 -9.66
C LEU A 38 -0.01 -6.86 -10.21
N LEU A 39 0.00 -6.37 -11.45
CA LEU A 39 -1.20 -5.82 -12.08
C LEU A 39 -2.30 -6.84 -12.36
N LYS A 40 -1.94 -8.11 -12.47
CA LYS A 40 -2.90 -9.20 -12.65
C LYS A 40 -3.59 -9.62 -11.37
N GLU A 41 -3.03 -9.22 -10.23
CA GLU A 41 -3.59 -9.60 -8.94
C GLU A 41 -4.88 -8.84 -8.67
N THR A 42 -5.91 -9.54 -8.22
CA THR A 42 -7.20 -8.94 -7.88
C THR A 42 -7.34 -8.64 -6.39
N LYS A 43 -6.42 -9.15 -5.59
CA LYS A 43 -6.42 -8.94 -4.15
C LYS A 43 -6.13 -7.48 -3.82
N ILE A 44 -6.77 -6.97 -2.78
CA ILE A 44 -6.57 -5.60 -2.31
C ILE A 44 -5.46 -5.60 -1.27
N PHE A 45 -4.48 -4.73 -1.46
CA PHE A 45 -3.36 -4.57 -0.54
C PHE A 45 -3.49 -3.28 0.26
N ASP A 46 -3.00 -3.31 1.48
CA ASP A 46 -2.91 -2.11 2.32
C ASP A 46 -1.67 -1.29 1.98
N ILE A 47 -0.56 -1.97 1.74
CA ILE A 47 0.73 -1.35 1.42
C ILE A 47 1.38 -2.13 0.28
N ILE A 48 1.95 -1.43 -0.67
CA ILE A 48 2.72 -2.02 -1.77
C ILE A 48 4.12 -1.42 -1.77
N PHE A 49 5.12 -2.29 -1.60
CA PHE A 49 6.52 -1.93 -1.83
C PHE A 49 6.83 -2.23 -3.29
N LEU A 50 7.35 -1.26 -4.01
CA LEU A 50 7.49 -1.34 -5.46
C LEU A 50 8.85 -0.82 -5.91
N ASP A 51 9.66 -1.71 -6.49
CA ASP A 51 10.92 -1.32 -7.11
C ASP A 51 10.65 -0.54 -8.39
N ILE A 52 11.41 0.49 -8.64
CA ILE A 52 11.28 1.31 -9.84
C ILE A 52 11.95 0.65 -11.04
N GLN A 53 13.17 0.14 -10.85
CA GLN A 53 13.91 -0.51 -11.94
C GLN A 53 13.65 -2.00 -11.99
N MET A 54 12.82 -2.42 -12.94
CA MET A 54 12.50 -3.82 -13.19
C MET A 54 12.48 -4.10 -14.69
N ASP A 55 12.70 -5.35 -15.05
CA ASP A 55 12.51 -5.80 -16.44
C ASP A 55 11.02 -5.69 -16.81
N GLY A 56 10.74 -5.37 -18.06
CA GLY A 56 9.38 -5.09 -18.51
C GLY A 56 8.95 -3.67 -18.15
N ILE A 57 7.73 -3.51 -17.64
CA ILE A 57 7.30 -2.20 -17.17
C ILE A 57 8.02 -1.86 -15.85
N ASN A 58 8.42 -0.60 -15.70
CA ASN A 58 9.07 -0.17 -14.48
C ASN A 58 8.06 0.13 -13.36
N GLY A 59 8.56 0.42 -12.16
CA GLY A 59 7.69 0.67 -11.01
C GLY A 59 6.82 1.90 -11.16
N ILE A 60 7.28 2.95 -11.82
CA ILE A 60 6.47 4.16 -12.03
C ILE A 60 5.30 3.85 -12.97
N GLN A 61 5.56 3.13 -14.07
CA GLN A 61 4.52 2.70 -14.99
C GLN A 61 3.52 1.78 -14.30
N THR A 62 4.00 0.85 -13.49
CA THR A 62 3.17 -0.05 -12.70
C THR A 62 2.26 0.74 -11.75
N ALA A 63 2.83 1.71 -11.06
CA ALA A 63 2.08 2.55 -10.11
C ALA A 63 0.99 3.36 -10.82
N ARG A 64 1.28 3.92 -11.99
CA ARG A 64 0.27 4.64 -12.77
C ARG A 64 -0.89 3.74 -13.17
N MET A 65 -0.58 2.52 -13.59
CA MET A 65 -1.60 1.54 -13.96
C MET A 65 -2.44 1.12 -12.74
N LEU A 66 -1.80 0.95 -11.58
CA LEU A 66 -2.51 0.66 -10.33
C LEU A 66 -3.48 1.79 -9.98
N ARG A 67 -3.06 3.04 -10.08
CA ARG A 67 -3.93 4.19 -9.79
C ARG A 67 -5.07 4.30 -10.80
N ASN A 68 -4.83 3.97 -12.07
CA ASN A 68 -5.88 3.93 -13.08
C ASN A 68 -6.93 2.87 -12.80
N LYS A 69 -6.55 1.78 -12.15
CA LYS A 69 -7.47 0.74 -11.66
C LYS A 69 -8.15 1.12 -10.34
N LYS A 70 -7.89 2.32 -9.83
CA LYS A 70 -8.38 2.80 -8.54
C LYS A 70 -7.84 2.01 -7.35
N GLU A 71 -6.65 1.44 -7.47
CA GLU A 71 -5.97 0.83 -6.34
C GLU A 71 -5.54 1.93 -5.37
N GLU A 72 -5.99 1.82 -4.13
CA GLU A 72 -5.77 2.84 -3.10
C GLU A 72 -4.68 2.47 -2.08
N ALA A 73 -3.97 1.35 -2.28
CA ALA A 73 -2.90 0.95 -1.38
C ALA A 73 -1.85 2.06 -1.24
N LEU A 74 -1.25 2.14 -0.08
CA LEU A 74 -0.11 3.03 0.14
C LEU A 74 1.08 2.50 -0.65
N LEU A 75 1.67 3.33 -1.49
CA LEU A 75 2.81 2.96 -2.31
C LEU A 75 4.10 3.44 -1.67
N ILE A 76 5.05 2.53 -1.46
CA ILE A 76 6.40 2.86 -1.01
C ILE A 76 7.34 2.38 -2.11
N PHE A 77 7.99 3.31 -2.79
CA PHE A 77 8.96 2.95 -3.81
C PHE A 77 10.29 2.56 -3.20
N ILE A 78 10.94 1.58 -3.80
CA ILE A 78 12.28 1.12 -3.42
C ILE A 78 13.16 1.23 -4.65
N THR A 79 14.27 1.95 -4.56
CA THR A 79 15.13 2.17 -5.72
C THR A 79 16.53 2.55 -5.30
N GLY A 80 17.51 2.25 -6.18
CA GLY A 80 18.87 2.77 -6.06
C GLY A 80 19.03 4.15 -6.67
N LEU A 81 18.01 4.69 -7.32
CA LEU A 81 18.10 5.93 -8.11
C LEU A 81 17.28 7.06 -7.50
N LYS A 82 17.98 8.09 -7.02
CA LYS A 82 17.35 9.28 -6.42
C LYS A 82 16.53 10.11 -7.42
N GLU A 83 16.89 10.07 -8.69
CA GLU A 83 16.23 10.85 -9.74
C GLU A 83 14.76 10.50 -9.95
N TYR A 84 14.32 9.33 -9.51
CA TYR A 84 12.92 8.94 -9.64
C TYR A 84 12.02 9.47 -8.52
N VAL A 85 12.59 10.13 -7.51
CA VAL A 85 11.81 10.64 -6.39
C VAL A 85 10.71 11.61 -6.84
N PHE A 86 11.03 12.50 -7.78
CA PHE A 86 10.05 13.48 -8.28
C PHE A 86 8.91 12.83 -9.05
N GLU A 87 9.20 11.79 -9.83
CA GLU A 87 8.16 11.07 -10.58
C GLU A 87 7.20 10.32 -9.67
N SER A 88 7.62 9.97 -8.47
CA SER A 88 6.77 9.26 -7.51
C SER A 88 5.59 10.10 -7.01
N PHE A 89 5.65 11.43 -7.11
CA PHE A 89 4.56 12.31 -6.70
C PHE A 89 3.34 12.18 -7.61
N ASP A 90 3.54 11.89 -8.89
CA ASP A 90 2.44 11.77 -9.88
C ASP A 90 1.50 10.61 -9.56
N VAL A 91 1.96 9.62 -8.81
CA VAL A 91 1.19 8.43 -8.46
C VAL A 91 0.81 8.39 -6.99
N SER A 92 0.94 9.51 -6.31
CA SER A 92 0.61 9.63 -4.88
C SER A 92 1.36 8.61 -4.02
N ALA A 93 2.67 8.52 -4.22
CA ALA A 93 3.51 7.66 -3.39
C ALA A 93 3.49 8.15 -1.95
N PHE A 94 3.40 7.21 -1.02
CA PHE A 94 3.46 7.53 0.41
C PHE A 94 4.88 7.90 0.81
N HIS A 95 5.84 7.13 0.34
CA HIS A 95 7.25 7.37 0.63
C HIS A 95 8.13 6.61 -0.36
N TYR A 96 9.44 6.78 -0.25
CA TYR A 96 10.43 6.02 -1.00
C TYR A 96 11.57 5.59 -0.08
N LEU A 97 12.21 4.48 -0.44
CA LEU A 97 13.38 3.93 0.25
C LEU A 97 14.50 3.74 -0.75
N LEU A 98 15.70 4.17 -0.39
CA LEU A 98 16.87 3.97 -1.25
C LEU A 98 17.55 2.64 -0.94
N LYS A 99 18.02 1.96 -1.98
CA LYS A 99 18.89 0.79 -1.84
C LYS A 99 20.33 1.26 -1.62
N PRO A 100 21.12 0.60 -0.77
CA PRO A 100 20.77 -0.57 0.05
C PRO A 100 19.81 -0.18 1.18
N ILE A 101 18.89 -1.09 1.51
CA ILE A 101 17.88 -0.80 2.52
C ILE A 101 18.48 -0.82 3.91
N GLU A 102 18.42 0.32 4.58
CA GLU A 102 18.84 0.47 5.96
C GLU A 102 17.68 0.09 6.89
N GLU A 103 17.93 -0.85 7.80
CA GLU A 103 16.88 -1.39 8.68
C GLU A 103 16.18 -0.31 9.50
N LYS A 104 16.94 0.63 10.07
CA LYS A 104 16.37 1.72 10.89
C LYS A 104 15.47 2.62 10.07
N LYS A 105 15.90 2.99 8.87
CA LYS A 105 15.11 3.83 7.96
C LYS A 105 13.85 3.12 7.52
N PHE A 106 13.97 1.84 7.18
CA PHE A 106 12.81 1.01 6.85
C PHE A 106 11.81 0.98 8.01
N ALA A 107 12.28 0.73 9.22
CA ALA A 107 11.42 0.63 10.40
C ALA A 107 10.62 1.91 10.63
N GLU A 108 11.26 3.07 10.48
CA GLU A 108 10.60 4.37 10.64
C GLU A 108 9.51 4.58 9.59
N ILE A 109 9.84 4.35 8.32
CA ILE A 109 8.91 4.55 7.20
C ILE A 109 7.77 3.56 7.26
N PHE A 110 8.07 2.31 7.54
CA PHE A 110 7.04 1.27 7.61
C PHE A 110 6.08 1.50 8.78
N ALA A 111 6.57 1.93 9.94
CA ALA A 111 5.71 2.26 11.07
C ALA A 111 4.72 3.38 10.71
N LYS A 112 5.18 4.40 10.00
CA LYS A 112 4.31 5.48 9.51
C LYS A 112 3.28 4.98 8.52
N ALA A 113 3.70 4.08 7.62
CA ALA A 113 2.80 3.50 6.61
C ALA A 113 1.73 2.62 7.27
N VAL A 114 2.10 1.82 8.25
CA VAL A 114 1.15 0.98 8.99
C VAL A 114 0.11 1.85 9.70
N ALA A 115 0.56 2.91 10.38
CA ALA A 115 -0.36 3.83 11.06
C ALA A 115 -1.32 4.51 10.07
N ALA A 116 -0.81 4.93 8.91
CA ALA A 116 -1.63 5.54 7.87
C ALA A 116 -2.63 4.55 7.26
N ALA A 117 -2.21 3.31 7.04
CA ALA A 117 -3.07 2.26 6.48
C ALA A 117 -4.18 1.89 7.48
N GLU A 118 -3.86 1.77 8.75
CA GLU A 118 -4.85 1.49 9.80
C GLU A 118 -5.85 2.62 9.94
N LYS A 119 -5.40 3.86 9.88
CA LYS A 119 -6.28 5.04 9.91
C LYS A 119 -7.21 5.06 8.72
N LYS A 120 -6.70 4.77 7.54
CA LYS A 120 -7.49 4.71 6.31
C LYS A 120 -8.54 3.61 6.39
N ARG A 121 -8.18 2.44 6.90
CA ARG A 121 -9.09 1.32 7.11
C ARG A 121 -10.16 1.68 8.14
N GLY A 122 -9.78 2.28 9.27
CA GLY A 122 -10.71 2.72 10.31
C GLY A 122 -11.72 3.73 9.79
N LEU A 123 -11.28 4.69 8.97
CA LEU A 123 -12.18 5.65 8.34
C LEU A 123 -13.15 5.00 7.34
N ALA A 124 -12.71 3.96 6.64
CA ALA A 124 -13.55 3.24 5.69
C ALA A 124 -14.59 2.36 6.39
N GLU A 125 -14.26 1.84 7.57
CA GLU A 125 -15.13 0.96 8.36
C GLU A 125 -15.99 1.72 9.36
N GLU A 126 -15.61 2.95 9.72
CA GLU A 126 -16.30 3.75 10.70
C GLU A 126 -17.69 4.18 10.18
N PRO A 127 -18.77 3.89 10.92
CA PRO A 127 -20.10 4.26 10.48
C PRO A 127 -20.36 5.75 10.70
N PHE A 128 -21.12 6.34 9.79
CA PHE A 128 -21.62 7.70 9.93
C PHE A 128 -23.05 7.64 10.49
N PHE A 129 -23.36 8.53 11.43
CA PHE A 129 -24.69 8.62 12.01
C PHE A 129 -25.39 9.88 11.49
N ILE A 130 -26.53 9.66 10.86
CA ILE A 130 -27.39 10.75 10.35
C ILE A 130 -28.75 10.62 11.02
N LYS A 131 -29.22 11.72 11.62
CA LYS A 131 -30.56 11.78 12.20
C LYS A 131 -31.51 12.46 11.22
N SER A 132 -32.60 11.79 10.91
CA SER A 132 -33.65 12.33 10.04
C SER A 132 -35.00 11.85 10.54
N ASN A 133 -35.92 12.78 10.75
CA ASN A 133 -37.29 12.47 11.18
C ASN A 133 -37.35 11.61 12.46
N GLY A 134 -36.47 11.85 13.41
CA GLY A 134 -36.41 11.10 14.66
C GLY A 134 -35.77 9.72 14.56
N LYS A 135 -35.22 9.39 13.38
CA LYS A 135 -34.53 8.12 13.14
C LYS A 135 -33.03 8.36 12.98
N THR A 136 -32.25 7.39 13.44
CA THR A 136 -30.81 7.41 13.23
C THR A 136 -30.46 6.46 12.09
N ILE A 137 -29.81 6.98 11.05
CA ILE A 137 -29.33 6.18 9.93
C ILE A 137 -27.86 5.98 10.10
N ILE A 138 -27.41 4.71 10.08
CA ILE A 138 -26.00 4.34 10.19
C ILE A 138 -25.49 4.04 8.80
N LEU A 139 -24.46 4.80 8.38
CA LEU A 139 -23.84 4.65 7.06
C LEU A 139 -22.37 4.29 7.23
N SER A 140 -21.88 3.37 6.40
CA SER A 140 -20.44 3.22 6.24
C SER A 140 -20.04 3.86 4.92
N ARG A 141 -18.73 4.08 4.70
CA ARG A 141 -18.24 4.64 3.44
C ARG A 141 -18.60 3.77 2.23
N ASN A 142 -18.80 2.50 2.45
CA ASN A 142 -19.03 1.55 1.38
C ASN A 142 -20.51 1.28 1.10
N HIS A 143 -21.38 1.38 2.11
CA HIS A 143 -22.81 1.13 1.93
C HIS A 143 -23.61 1.53 3.15
N ILE A 144 -24.91 1.71 2.92
CA ILE A 144 -25.87 1.96 3.97
C ILE A 144 -26.10 0.66 4.72
N LEU A 145 -26.10 0.73 6.03
CA LEU A 145 -26.22 -0.44 6.86
C LEU A 145 -27.59 -0.58 7.52
N TYR A 146 -28.00 0.40 8.33
CA TYR A 146 -29.17 0.27 9.18
C TYR A 146 -29.93 1.57 9.33
N VAL A 147 -31.20 1.43 9.69
CA VAL A 147 -32.02 2.52 10.20
C VAL A 147 -32.44 2.12 11.61
N GLU A 148 -32.09 2.93 12.60
CA GLU A 148 -32.51 2.76 13.99
C GLU A 148 -33.48 3.87 14.37
N SER A 149 -34.52 3.50 15.05
CA SER A 149 -35.52 4.45 15.53
C SER A 149 -35.38 4.77 16.98
#